data_0bbed114b7b6066b24a590be45a0a9aa
#
_entry.id   0bbed114b7b6066b24a590be45a0a9aa
#
_cell.length_a   1.000
_cell.length_b   1.000
_cell.length_c   1.000
_cell.angle_alpha   90.00
_cell.angle_beta   90.00
_cell.angle_gamma   90.00
#
_symmetry.space_group_name_H-M   'P 1'
#
loop_
_entity.id
_entity.type
_entity.pdbx_description
1 polymer ?
#
loop_
_entity_poly.entity_id
_entity_poly.type
_entity_poly.pdbx_seq_one_letter_code
_entity_poly.pdbx_strand_id
1 'polypeptide(L)'
;MNVLIEAERVDLPKDALLQAKLETVLMSEVDSVRLQSGDNFVELPRTLNEVFVRIVKSMGTNLSIYLVDDNQTVTTSVAAEYIGVSRQYCARILDRGEIPCHYAGTHRRIYLKDVLSYLNRRTIERKAALDSMTR
;
A
#
# COMPACT_ATOMS: atom_id res chain seq x y z
N MET A 1 10.42 13.44 -21.49
CA MET A 1 11.14 12.77 -20.39
C MET A 1 10.12 11.91 -19.64
N ASN A 2 10.09 10.64 -19.98
CA ASN A 2 9.26 9.70 -19.26
C ASN A 2 9.98 9.33 -17.97
N VAL A 3 9.71 10.08 -16.92
CA VAL A 3 10.00 9.60 -15.59
C VAL A 3 8.94 8.54 -15.31
N LEU A 4 9.30 7.27 -15.49
CA LEU A 4 8.58 6.17 -14.89
C LEU A 4 8.71 6.37 -13.38
N ILE A 5 7.78 7.10 -12.81
CA ILE A 5 7.68 7.20 -11.35
C ILE A 5 7.12 5.85 -10.93
N GLU A 6 8.01 4.93 -10.63
CA GLU A 6 7.62 3.67 -10.00
C GLU A 6 7.11 3.95 -8.59
N ALA A 7 6.21 3.11 -8.11
CA ALA A 7 5.81 3.15 -6.71
C ALA A 7 7.07 2.97 -5.84
N GLU A 8 7.36 3.93 -4.99
CA GLU A 8 8.50 3.84 -4.10
C GLU A 8 8.18 2.85 -2.98
N ARG A 9 8.91 1.73 -2.97
CA ARG A 9 8.83 0.78 -1.87
C ARG A 9 9.58 1.31 -0.67
N VAL A 10 8.90 1.37 0.46
CA VAL A 10 9.49 1.76 1.74
C VAL A 10 9.93 0.51 2.49
N ASP A 11 11.24 0.39 2.72
CA ASP A 11 11.77 -0.67 3.55
C ASP A 11 11.67 -0.28 5.03
N LEU A 12 10.92 -1.07 5.78
CA LEU A 12 10.72 -0.84 7.20
C LEU A 12 11.86 -1.44 8.02
N PRO A 13 12.23 -0.80 9.14
CA PRO A 13 13.24 -1.37 10.04
C PRO A 13 12.81 -2.75 10.54
N LYS A 14 13.75 -3.68 10.56
CA LYS A 14 13.56 -5.03 11.14
C LYS A 14 14.12 -5.06 12.57
N ASP A 15 13.66 -4.17 13.40
CA ASP A 15 14.10 -4.03 14.79
C ASP A 15 12.95 -4.39 15.72
N ALA A 16 12.98 -5.59 16.25
CA ALA A 16 11.94 -6.08 17.15
C ALA A 16 11.85 -5.30 18.45
N LEU A 17 12.97 -4.77 18.96
CA LEU A 17 12.98 -3.96 20.17
C LEU A 17 12.35 -2.60 19.94
N LEU A 18 12.67 -1.96 18.81
CA LEU A 18 12.05 -0.72 18.40
C LEU A 18 10.54 -0.89 18.20
N GLN A 19 10.14 -1.95 17.51
CA GLN A 19 8.73 -2.27 17.30
C GLN A 19 7.98 -2.43 18.61
N ALA A 20 8.53 -3.21 19.55
CA ALA A 20 7.92 -3.42 20.86
C ALA A 20 7.75 -2.12 21.63
N LYS A 21 8.75 -1.24 21.62
CA LYS A 21 8.68 0.09 22.24
C LYS A 21 7.60 0.97 21.63
N LEU A 22 7.51 0.99 20.28
CA LEU A 22 6.51 1.77 19.57
C LEU A 22 5.09 1.24 19.84
N GLU A 23 4.91 -0.08 19.83
CA GLU A 23 3.62 -0.70 20.13
C GLU A 23 3.17 -0.42 21.56
N THR A 24 4.08 -0.46 22.52
CA THR A 24 3.77 -0.13 23.92
C THR A 24 3.26 1.30 24.07
N VAL A 25 3.87 2.25 23.38
CA VAL A 25 3.43 3.64 23.39
C VAL A 25 2.08 3.82 22.69
N LEU A 26 1.86 3.13 21.56
CA LEU A 26 0.65 3.27 20.75
C LEU A 26 -0.55 2.52 21.33
N MET A 27 -0.34 1.48 22.14
CA MET A 27 -1.40 0.73 22.81
C MET A 27 -1.93 1.41 24.07
N SER A 28 -1.17 2.30 24.69
CA SER A 28 -1.75 3.23 25.66
C SER A 28 -2.70 4.13 24.88
N GLU A 29 -3.91 4.36 25.37
CA GLU A 29 -4.94 5.20 24.73
C GLU A 29 -4.37 6.57 24.33
N VAL A 30 -3.68 6.59 23.18
CA VAL A 30 -3.02 7.80 22.68
C VAL A 30 -3.94 8.41 21.64
N ASP A 31 -4.64 9.45 22.02
CA ASP A 31 -5.48 10.20 21.09
C ASP A 31 -4.65 10.95 20.05
N SER A 32 -3.36 11.18 20.29
CA SER A 32 -2.49 11.88 19.36
C SER A 32 -1.02 11.50 19.51
N VAL A 33 -0.33 11.45 18.39
CA VAL A 33 1.14 11.34 18.32
C VAL A 33 1.70 12.74 18.16
N ARG A 34 2.72 13.04 18.94
CA ARG A 34 3.42 14.33 18.91
C ARG A 34 4.83 14.12 18.37
N LEU A 35 5.19 14.90 17.34
CA LEU A 35 6.58 15.01 16.89
C LEU A 35 7.24 16.17 17.59
N GLN A 36 8.40 15.93 18.17
CA GLN A 36 9.16 16.94 18.89
C GLN A 36 10.58 17.03 18.34
N SER A 37 11.05 18.26 18.16
CA SER A 37 12.43 18.57 17.81
C SER A 37 12.89 19.74 18.65
N GLY A 38 13.76 19.50 19.65
CA GLY A 38 14.13 20.50 20.64
C GLY A 38 12.91 20.99 21.42
N ASP A 39 12.70 22.29 21.43
CA ASP A 39 11.56 22.94 22.12
C ASP A 39 10.32 23.05 21.22
N ASN A 40 10.44 22.67 19.95
CA ASN A 40 9.32 22.72 19.00
C ASN A 40 8.61 21.37 18.95
N PHE A 41 7.29 21.40 18.93
CA PHE A 41 6.49 20.19 18.74
C PHE A 41 5.28 20.44 17.84
N VAL A 42 4.82 19.37 17.20
CA VAL A 42 3.60 19.38 16.39
C VAL A 42 2.80 18.12 16.73
N GLU A 43 1.52 18.29 16.98
CA GLU A 43 0.61 17.14 17.10
C GLU A 43 0.18 16.68 15.71
N LEU A 44 0.26 15.37 15.48
CA LEU A 44 -0.16 14.80 14.21
C LEU A 44 -1.69 14.74 14.13
N PRO A 45 -2.28 15.13 12.98
CA PRO A 45 -3.68 14.92 12.73
C PRO A 45 -4.04 13.42 12.81
N ARG A 46 -5.30 13.14 13.13
CA ARG A 46 -5.80 11.75 13.28
C ARG A 46 -5.45 10.85 12.09
N THR A 47 -5.56 11.37 10.88
CA THR A 47 -5.25 10.63 9.66
C THR A 47 -3.78 10.18 9.60
N LEU A 48 -2.86 11.04 10.01
CA LEU A 48 -1.43 10.68 10.09
C LEU A 48 -1.14 9.73 11.24
N ASN A 49 -1.84 9.85 12.36
CA ASN A 49 -1.73 8.89 13.45
C ASN A 49 -2.13 7.48 13.00
N GLU A 50 -3.22 7.35 12.28
CA GLU A 50 -3.70 6.06 11.75
C GLU A 50 -2.68 5.44 10.79
N VAL A 51 -2.08 6.23 9.91
CA VAL A 51 -1.02 5.79 9.00
C VAL A 51 0.21 5.33 9.78
N PHE A 52 0.62 6.10 10.78
CA PHE A 52 1.78 5.77 11.62
C PHE A 52 1.57 4.45 12.37
N VAL A 53 0.40 4.24 12.95
CA VAL A 53 0.04 2.98 13.62
C VAL A 53 0.12 1.80 12.66
N ARG A 54 -0.37 1.95 11.44
CA ARG A 54 -0.29 0.90 10.40
C ARG A 54 1.17 0.58 10.04
N ILE A 55 2.01 1.61 9.91
CA ILE A 55 3.44 1.43 9.65
C ILE A 55 4.09 0.61 10.75
N VAL A 56 3.86 0.96 12.01
CA VAL A 56 4.43 0.24 13.15
C VAL A 56 3.95 -1.20 13.20
N LYS A 57 2.65 -1.46 12.98
CA LYS A 57 2.10 -2.81 12.94
C LYS A 57 2.65 -3.65 11.77
N SER A 58 3.07 -2.99 10.69
CA SER A 58 3.66 -3.65 9.52
C SER A 58 5.13 -4.02 9.71
N MET A 59 5.80 -3.45 10.71
CA MET A 59 7.19 -3.80 11.03
C MET A 59 7.26 -5.28 11.46
N GLY A 60 8.25 -5.98 10.96
CA GLY A 60 8.43 -7.41 11.25
C GLY A 60 7.44 -8.35 10.57
N THR A 61 6.55 -7.85 9.71
CA THR A 61 5.67 -8.65 8.86
C THR A 61 6.21 -8.71 7.43
N ASN A 62 5.57 -9.54 6.59
CA ASN A 62 5.89 -9.60 5.15
C ASN A 62 5.12 -8.55 4.34
N LEU A 63 4.53 -7.57 4.99
CA LEU A 63 3.83 -6.49 4.32
C LEU A 63 4.82 -5.46 3.78
N SER A 64 4.59 -5.01 2.56
CA SER A 64 5.33 -3.93 1.94
C SER A 64 4.51 -2.65 1.95
N ILE A 65 5.17 -1.52 2.13
CA ILE A 65 4.56 -0.20 2.04
C ILE A 65 5.07 0.49 0.79
N TYR A 66 4.16 1.08 0.04
CA TYR A 66 4.48 1.83 -1.16
C TYR A 66 3.96 3.27 -1.05
N LEU A 67 4.79 4.21 -1.43
CA LEU A 67 4.39 5.59 -1.64
C LEU A 67 4.03 5.79 -3.10
N VAL A 68 2.81 6.24 -3.36
CA VAL A 68 2.24 6.36 -4.71
C VAL A 68 1.56 7.72 -4.83
N ASP A 69 1.80 8.40 -5.93
CA ASP A 69 1.03 9.60 -6.25
C ASP A 69 -0.41 9.21 -6.64
N ASP A 70 -1.39 9.91 -6.10
CA ASP A 70 -2.81 9.67 -6.39
C ASP A 70 -3.15 9.73 -7.87
N ASN A 71 -2.43 10.55 -8.62
CA ASN A 71 -2.69 10.79 -10.03
C ASN A 71 -1.79 9.95 -10.95
N GLN A 72 -0.90 9.14 -10.39
CA GLN A 72 -0.01 8.31 -11.20
C GLN A 72 -0.79 7.24 -11.93
N THR A 73 -0.63 7.21 -13.25
CA THR A 73 -1.25 6.19 -14.12
C THR A 73 -0.20 5.31 -14.76
N VAL A 74 -0.60 4.08 -15.06
CA VAL A 74 0.23 3.10 -15.74
C VAL A 74 -0.52 2.52 -16.94
N THR A 75 0.24 1.89 -17.84
CA THR A 75 -0.31 1.14 -18.97
C THR A 75 -0.78 -0.25 -18.52
N THR A 76 -1.54 -0.93 -19.37
CA THR A 76 -1.93 -2.32 -19.13
C THR A 76 -0.71 -3.23 -18.95
N SER A 77 0.35 -3.03 -19.74
CA SER A 77 1.58 -3.82 -19.64
C SER A 77 2.28 -3.63 -18.29
N VAL A 78 2.38 -2.40 -17.81
CA VAL A 78 2.98 -2.08 -16.51
C VAL A 78 2.12 -2.62 -15.37
N ALA A 79 0.81 -2.46 -15.46
CA ALA A 79 -0.11 -3.04 -14.48
C ALA A 79 0.04 -4.57 -14.40
N ALA A 80 0.16 -5.24 -15.55
CA ALA A 80 0.39 -6.68 -15.62
C ALA A 80 1.69 -7.10 -14.90
N GLU A 81 2.76 -6.33 -15.02
CA GLU A 81 4.00 -6.57 -14.29
C GLU A 81 3.81 -6.48 -12.78
N TYR A 82 3.11 -5.45 -12.29
CA TYR A 82 2.81 -5.32 -10.86
C TYR A 82 1.98 -6.49 -10.33
N ILE A 83 0.99 -6.93 -11.10
CA ILE A 83 0.11 -8.04 -10.71
C ILE A 83 0.81 -9.40 -10.84
N GLY A 84 1.83 -9.49 -11.71
CA GLY A 84 2.53 -10.74 -11.98
C GLY A 84 1.78 -11.65 -12.95
N VAL A 85 1.06 -11.07 -13.91
CA VAL A 85 0.29 -11.78 -14.93
C VAL A 85 0.67 -11.33 -16.34
N SER A 86 0.19 -12.03 -17.36
CA SER A 86 0.36 -11.60 -18.73
C SER A 86 -0.48 -10.34 -19.03
N ARG A 87 -0.05 -9.57 -20.03
CA ARG A 87 -0.81 -8.41 -20.50
C ARG A 87 -2.24 -8.79 -20.89
N GLN A 88 -2.42 -9.91 -21.57
CA GLN A 88 -3.73 -10.40 -21.99
C GLN A 88 -4.64 -10.73 -20.81
N TYR A 89 -4.09 -11.36 -19.78
CA TYR A 89 -4.83 -11.65 -18.57
C TYR A 89 -5.18 -10.37 -17.80
N CYS A 90 -4.28 -9.44 -17.74
CA CYS A 90 -4.54 -8.11 -17.15
C CYS A 90 -5.68 -7.40 -17.90
N ALA A 91 -5.69 -7.44 -19.23
CA ALA A 91 -6.77 -6.88 -20.01
C ALA A 91 -8.14 -7.52 -19.67
N ARG A 92 -8.18 -8.80 -19.43
CA ARG A 92 -9.41 -9.49 -18.97
C ARG A 92 -9.87 -9.02 -17.59
N ILE A 93 -8.94 -8.80 -16.66
CA ILE A 93 -9.23 -8.24 -15.33
C ILE A 93 -9.90 -6.87 -15.48
N LEU A 94 -9.34 -6.02 -16.34
CA LEU A 94 -9.87 -4.70 -16.64
C LEU A 94 -11.25 -4.77 -17.31
N ASP A 95 -11.44 -5.68 -18.27
CA ASP A 95 -12.71 -5.88 -18.98
C ASP A 95 -13.82 -6.35 -18.05
N ARG A 96 -13.49 -7.13 -17.01
CA ARG A 96 -14.44 -7.57 -15.99
C ARG A 96 -14.79 -6.47 -14.96
N GLY A 97 -14.10 -5.33 -15.02
CA GLY A 97 -14.31 -4.24 -14.07
C GLY A 97 -13.72 -4.48 -12.67
N GLU A 98 -12.80 -5.44 -12.52
CA GLU A 98 -12.15 -5.73 -11.24
C GLU A 98 -11.18 -4.63 -10.82
N ILE A 99 -10.62 -3.91 -11.80
CA ILE A 99 -9.79 -2.71 -11.57
C ILE A 99 -10.37 -1.58 -12.43
N PRO A 100 -10.66 -0.41 -11.86
CA PRO A 100 -11.10 0.74 -12.64
C PRO A 100 -10.02 1.17 -13.64
N CYS A 101 -10.44 1.55 -14.82
CA CYS A 101 -9.55 2.11 -15.83
C CYS A 101 -10.26 3.18 -16.65
N HIS A 102 -9.47 4.00 -17.33
CA HIS A 102 -9.98 5.01 -18.25
C HIS A 102 -9.13 5.05 -19.51
N TYR A 103 -9.60 5.74 -20.54
CA TYR A 103 -8.87 5.90 -21.79
C TYR A 103 -8.30 7.31 -21.92
N ALA A 104 -7.01 7.38 -22.28
CA ALA A 104 -6.37 8.60 -22.77
C ALA A 104 -6.17 8.42 -24.29
N GLY A 105 -7.08 8.98 -25.08
CA GLY A 105 -7.16 8.66 -26.51
C GLY A 105 -7.57 7.19 -26.73
N THR A 106 -6.71 6.43 -27.40
CA THR A 106 -6.92 4.99 -27.67
C THR A 106 -6.21 4.10 -26.64
N HIS A 107 -5.43 4.70 -25.74
CA HIS A 107 -4.65 3.95 -24.75
C HIS A 107 -5.38 3.84 -23.42
N ARG A 108 -5.47 2.62 -22.91
CA ARG A 108 -6.02 2.34 -21.58
C ARG A 108 -5.04 2.78 -20.50
N ARG A 109 -5.55 3.53 -19.51
CA ARG A 109 -4.78 4.01 -18.37
C ARG A 109 -5.40 3.53 -17.07
N ILE A 110 -4.56 3.13 -16.15
CA ILE A 110 -4.98 2.61 -14.84
C ILE A 110 -4.25 3.40 -13.76
N TYR A 111 -4.96 3.88 -12.74
CA TYR A 111 -4.30 4.48 -11.60
C TYR A 111 -3.50 3.41 -10.85
N LEU A 112 -2.24 3.71 -10.56
CA LEU A 112 -1.37 2.77 -9.86
C LEU A 112 -1.93 2.41 -8.47
N LYS A 113 -2.55 3.36 -7.77
CA LYS A 113 -3.24 3.11 -6.51
C LYS A 113 -4.31 2.02 -6.62
N ASP A 114 -5.03 1.97 -7.72
CA ASP A 114 -6.08 0.97 -7.96
C ASP A 114 -5.47 -0.42 -8.23
N VAL A 115 -4.34 -0.48 -8.92
CA VAL A 115 -3.57 -1.72 -9.11
C VAL A 115 -3.11 -2.28 -7.77
N LEU A 116 -2.53 -1.44 -6.93
CA LEU A 116 -2.03 -1.84 -5.61
C LEU A 116 -3.17 -2.24 -4.68
N SER A 117 -4.31 -1.56 -4.73
CA SER A 117 -5.52 -1.93 -3.99
C SER A 117 -6.05 -3.30 -4.41
N TYR A 118 -6.05 -3.59 -5.71
CA TYR A 118 -6.42 -4.90 -6.24
C TYR A 118 -5.49 -6.01 -5.71
N LEU A 119 -4.18 -5.77 -5.73
CA LEU A 119 -3.20 -6.71 -5.20
C LEU A 119 -3.43 -6.98 -3.71
N ASN A 120 -3.71 -5.95 -2.94
CA ASN A 120 -3.98 -6.07 -1.51
C ASN A 120 -5.23 -6.92 -1.25
N ARG A 121 -6.33 -6.66 -1.95
CA ARG A 121 -7.57 -7.45 -1.86
C ARG A 121 -7.32 -8.91 -2.20
N ARG A 122 -6.59 -9.17 -3.29
CA ARG A 122 -6.27 -10.53 -3.73
C ARG A 122 -5.42 -11.27 -2.70
N THR A 123 -4.48 -10.59 -2.08
CA THR A 123 -3.66 -11.17 -1.00
C THR A 123 -4.52 -11.53 0.23
N ILE A 124 -5.42 -10.65 0.63
CA ILE A 124 -6.35 -10.89 1.76
C ILE A 124 -7.26 -12.08 1.46
N GLU A 125 -7.85 -12.13 0.28
CA GLU A 125 -8.73 -13.25 -0.14
C GLU A 125 -7.99 -14.57 -0.16
N ARG A 126 -6.76 -14.59 -0.67
CA ARG A 126 -5.93 -15.80 -0.69
C ARG A 126 -5.60 -16.27 0.71
N LYS A 127 -5.25 -15.36 1.60
CA LYS A 127 -4.95 -15.66 3.01
C LYS A 127 -6.18 -16.22 3.74
N ALA A 128 -7.34 -15.59 3.55
CA ALA A 128 -8.60 -16.06 4.13
C ALA A 128 -8.97 -17.48 3.63
N ALA A 129 -8.78 -17.75 2.33
CA ALA A 129 -9.01 -19.08 1.77
C ALA A 129 -8.08 -20.13 2.35
N LEU A 130 -6.79 -19.82 2.54
CA LEU A 130 -5.82 -20.72 3.18
C LEU A 130 -6.19 -20.96 4.64
N ASP A 131 -6.57 -19.96 5.39
CA ASP A 131 -6.98 -20.08 6.79
C ASP A 131 -8.24 -20.95 6.93
N SER A 132 -9.17 -20.88 5.98
CA SER A 132 -10.37 -21.73 5.98
C SER A 132 -10.06 -23.20 5.65
N MET A 133 -9.00 -23.47 4.91
CA MET A 133 -8.57 -24.84 4.56
C MET A 133 -7.81 -25.55 5.69
N THR A 134 -7.29 -24.82 6.66
CA THR A 134 -6.49 -25.35 7.77
C THR A 134 -7.29 -25.60 9.04
N ARG A 135 -8.59 -25.37 9.01
CA ARG A 135 -9.51 -25.66 10.12
C ARG A 135 -10.11 -27.06 10.01
#